data_5131887f639623999a358b4a52fd2f41
#
_entry.id   5131887f639623999a358b4a52fd2f41
#
_cell.length_a   1.000
_cell.length_b   1.000
_cell.length_c   1.000
_cell.angle_alpha   90.00
_cell.angle_beta   90.00
_cell.angle_gamma   90.00
#
_symmetry.space_group_name_H-M   'P 1'
#
loop_
_entity.id
_entity.type
_entity.pdbx_description
1 polymer ?
#
loop_
_entity_poly.entity_id
_entity_poly.type
_entity_poly.pdbx_seq_one_letter_code
_entity_poly.pdbx_strand_id
1 'polypeptide(L)'
;VGSGTLNDLCKFFSFQLDKDYMVLATAPSMDGFVSVGAALIRNYVKTTYQAHVPMAVIGDPAILAKAPMEMIVAGLGDILGKYTCLLDWKMAHLIEGEYYCKQINDMVRGSIQIVVEESSKIKERDPKAIKHLAEALVLTGVAMSFVGNSRPASGSEHHLSHYWEMQFQMEGKKPVLHGVKVGIGMLAVVKMYQKLAEENIDFTQARNAETDAEKWKEKVVRCFKDAAPGILALEEECGKNKIENRNRRLDVMEAHWGEIQTLIQQELPNLDSLEAMMESLGEPTNPAQIGVSPQLVEDAVVLAKEVRNRFTILQVLWDLGLLDRYAKEIAAYFEEKKTCHPAA
;
A
#
# COMPACT_ATOMS: atom_id res chain seq x y z
N VAL A 1 -2.13 20.94 -15.89
CA VAL A 1 -1.17 21.43 -14.90
C VAL A 1 -1.68 21.09 -13.52
N GLY A 2 -0.93 20.36 -12.71
CA GLY A 2 -1.31 19.98 -11.35
C GLY A 2 -0.63 18.72 -10.85
N SER A 3 -1.19 18.14 -9.79
CA SER A 3 -0.74 16.90 -9.19
C SER A 3 -1.87 15.85 -9.19
N GLY A 4 -1.89 14.91 -8.27
CA GLY A 4 -2.70 13.68 -8.27
C GLY A 4 -4.14 13.82 -8.75
N THR A 5 -4.98 14.59 -8.03
CA THR A 5 -6.42 14.73 -8.35
C THR A 5 -6.68 15.28 -9.74
N LEU A 6 -5.92 16.32 -10.14
CA LEU A 6 -6.08 16.91 -11.49
C LEU A 6 -5.60 15.94 -12.58
N ASN A 7 -4.52 15.20 -12.31
CA ASN A 7 -4.06 14.16 -13.22
C ASN A 7 -5.12 13.07 -13.42
N ASP A 8 -5.70 12.54 -12.35
CA ASP A 8 -6.70 11.47 -12.46
C ASP A 8 -7.99 11.91 -13.13
N LEU A 9 -8.43 13.14 -12.87
CA LEU A 9 -9.57 13.73 -13.60
C LEU A 9 -9.25 13.91 -15.09
N CYS A 10 -8.08 14.48 -15.44
CA CYS A 10 -7.67 14.62 -16.83
C CYS A 10 -7.52 13.28 -17.53
N LYS A 11 -6.95 12.30 -16.86
CA LYS A 11 -6.80 10.92 -17.32
C LYS A 11 -8.15 10.30 -17.66
N PHE A 12 -9.11 10.40 -16.73
CA PHE A 12 -10.46 9.88 -16.90
C PHE A 12 -11.19 10.55 -18.09
N PHE A 13 -11.20 11.89 -18.15
CA PHE A 13 -11.88 12.61 -19.24
C PHE A 13 -11.18 12.43 -20.57
N SER A 14 -9.84 12.38 -20.62
CA SER A 14 -9.06 12.06 -21.81
C SER A 14 -9.52 10.74 -22.42
N PHE A 15 -9.65 9.70 -21.59
CA PHE A 15 -10.13 8.38 -22.00
C PHE A 15 -11.59 8.42 -22.51
N GLN A 16 -12.49 9.10 -21.77
CA GLN A 16 -13.91 9.21 -22.17
C GLN A 16 -14.12 9.96 -23.49
N LEU A 17 -13.27 10.94 -23.76
CA LEU A 17 -13.36 11.81 -24.94
C LEU A 17 -12.47 11.36 -26.10
N ASP A 18 -11.71 10.28 -25.92
CA ASP A 18 -10.71 9.80 -26.88
C ASP A 18 -9.75 10.93 -27.31
N LYS A 19 -9.17 11.63 -26.33
CA LYS A 19 -8.24 12.74 -26.51
C LYS A 19 -6.94 12.50 -25.78
N ASP A 20 -5.83 12.76 -26.42
CA ASP A 20 -4.53 12.78 -25.77
C ASP A 20 -4.41 13.90 -24.75
N TYR A 21 -3.59 13.69 -23.72
CA TYR A 21 -3.28 14.73 -22.75
C TYR A 21 -1.81 14.67 -22.31
N MET A 22 -1.32 15.78 -21.78
CA MET A 22 0.00 15.91 -21.18
C MET A 22 -0.14 16.40 -19.74
N VAL A 23 0.77 15.98 -18.89
CA VAL A 23 0.85 16.42 -17.49
C VAL A 23 2.03 17.35 -17.30
N LEU A 24 1.78 18.55 -16.80
CA LEU A 24 2.80 19.40 -16.19
C LEU A 24 2.66 19.23 -14.67
N ALA A 25 3.55 18.43 -14.08
CA ALA A 25 3.51 18.08 -12.66
C ALA A 25 3.96 19.28 -11.81
N THR A 26 3.20 19.57 -10.74
CA THR A 26 3.49 20.66 -9.81
C THR A 26 3.97 20.20 -8.44
N ALA A 27 3.87 18.90 -8.14
CA ALA A 27 4.38 18.28 -6.91
C ALA A 27 4.66 16.80 -7.13
N PRO A 28 5.73 16.25 -6.55
CA PRO A 28 6.05 14.82 -6.58
C PRO A 28 5.30 14.10 -5.44
N SER A 29 3.96 13.98 -5.52
CA SER A 29 3.11 13.62 -4.37
C SER A 29 2.49 12.23 -4.44
N MET A 30 2.64 11.50 -5.55
CA MET A 30 2.07 10.16 -5.75
C MET A 30 2.62 9.52 -7.03
N ASP A 31 2.46 8.20 -7.18
CA ASP A 31 2.99 7.39 -8.29
C ASP A 31 2.04 7.24 -9.50
N GLY A 32 0.82 7.75 -9.41
CA GLY A 32 -0.22 7.54 -10.40
C GLY A 32 -0.09 8.35 -11.71
N PHE A 33 0.97 9.12 -11.95
CA PHE A 33 1.09 9.97 -13.15
C PHE A 33 0.98 9.18 -14.46
N VAL A 34 1.63 8.02 -14.54
CA VAL A 34 1.71 7.20 -15.76
C VAL A 34 0.98 5.86 -15.60
N SER A 35 0.14 5.70 -14.60
CA SER A 35 -0.67 4.49 -14.45
C SER A 35 -1.82 4.44 -15.45
N VAL A 36 -2.22 3.22 -15.84
CA VAL A 36 -3.37 2.98 -16.75
C VAL A 36 -4.73 3.14 -16.08
N GLY A 37 -4.78 3.49 -14.81
CA GLY A 37 -6.01 3.66 -14.02
C GLY A 37 -6.15 5.06 -13.46
N ALA A 38 -7.37 5.61 -13.47
CA ALA A 38 -7.76 6.81 -12.74
C ALA A 38 -8.50 6.42 -11.46
N ALA A 39 -7.93 6.75 -10.31
CA ALA A 39 -8.52 6.43 -9.00
C ALA A 39 -9.49 7.54 -8.58
N LEU A 40 -10.77 7.34 -8.81
CA LEU A 40 -11.83 8.28 -8.47
C LEU A 40 -12.75 7.71 -7.39
N ILE A 41 -13.41 8.59 -6.66
CA ILE A 41 -14.39 8.21 -5.65
C ILE A 41 -15.80 8.29 -6.27
N ARG A 42 -16.54 7.19 -6.19
CA ARG A 42 -17.95 7.14 -6.57
C ARG A 42 -18.76 6.45 -5.48
N ASN A 43 -19.80 7.11 -5.00
CA ASN A 43 -20.68 6.58 -3.94
C ASN A 43 -19.88 6.06 -2.73
N TYR A 44 -18.92 6.86 -2.23
CA TYR A 44 -18.04 6.54 -1.10
C TYR A 44 -17.08 5.36 -1.33
N VAL A 45 -17.04 4.79 -2.54
CA VAL A 45 -16.11 3.71 -2.89
C VAL A 45 -15.02 4.25 -3.82
N LYS A 46 -13.76 3.98 -3.48
CA LYS A 46 -12.64 4.27 -4.36
C LYS A 46 -12.63 3.26 -5.50
N THR A 47 -12.94 3.75 -6.69
CA THR A 47 -13.04 2.96 -7.92
C THR A 47 -11.92 3.34 -8.86
N THR A 48 -11.19 2.35 -9.38
CA THR A 48 -10.19 2.58 -10.42
C THR A 48 -10.85 2.40 -11.78
N TYR A 49 -10.94 3.48 -12.53
CA TYR A 49 -11.44 3.46 -13.90
C TYR A 49 -10.29 3.24 -14.87
N GLN A 50 -10.52 2.46 -15.91
CA GLN A 50 -9.57 2.34 -17.00
C GLN A 50 -9.39 3.69 -17.69
N ALA A 51 -8.16 4.03 -18.04
CA ALA A 51 -7.82 5.32 -18.62
C ALA A 51 -6.57 5.21 -19.50
N HIS A 52 -6.25 6.30 -20.21
CA HIS A 52 -5.01 6.42 -20.96
C HIS A 52 -3.84 6.83 -20.07
N VAL A 53 -2.63 6.44 -20.45
CA VAL A 53 -1.42 7.09 -19.96
C VAL A 53 -1.25 8.45 -20.67
N PRO A 54 -0.62 9.45 -20.04
CA PRO A 54 -0.35 10.72 -20.70
C PRO A 54 0.68 10.54 -21.84
N MET A 55 0.57 11.34 -22.92
CA MET A 55 1.60 11.42 -23.95
C MET A 55 2.95 11.86 -23.41
N ALA A 56 2.95 12.73 -22.41
CA ALA A 56 4.14 13.21 -21.75
C ALA A 56 3.85 13.65 -20.30
N VAL A 57 4.82 13.42 -19.42
CA VAL A 57 4.89 14.02 -18.08
C VAL A 57 6.06 14.96 -18.06
N ILE A 58 5.80 16.24 -17.78
CA ILE A 58 6.79 17.30 -17.70
C ILE A 58 6.93 17.69 -16.24
N GLY A 59 8.12 17.53 -15.68
CA GLY A 59 8.46 17.92 -14.30
C GLY A 59 9.68 18.84 -14.30
N ASP A 60 9.50 20.10 -13.95
CA ASP A 60 10.61 21.02 -13.70
C ASP A 60 11.05 20.89 -12.24
N PRO A 61 12.30 20.42 -11.96
CA PRO A 61 12.80 20.25 -10.61
C PRO A 61 12.71 21.53 -9.75
N ALA A 62 12.87 22.70 -10.36
CA ALA A 62 12.79 23.98 -9.65
C ALA A 62 11.35 24.33 -9.24
N ILE A 63 10.34 23.86 -10.00
CA ILE A 63 8.92 23.98 -9.64
C ILE A 63 8.58 22.93 -8.59
N LEU A 64 8.96 21.68 -8.80
CA LEU A 64 8.68 20.56 -7.89
C LEU A 64 9.27 20.79 -6.49
N ALA A 65 10.47 21.35 -6.40
CA ALA A 65 11.13 21.68 -5.13
C ALA A 65 10.41 22.79 -4.34
N LYS A 66 9.56 23.59 -4.98
CA LYS A 66 8.73 24.63 -4.33
C LYS A 66 7.37 24.10 -3.85
N ALA A 67 7.03 22.86 -4.16
CA ALA A 67 5.79 22.25 -3.68
C ALA A 67 5.70 22.29 -2.14
N PRO A 68 4.51 22.30 -1.53
CA PRO A 68 4.36 22.15 -0.09
C PRO A 68 5.10 20.89 0.39
N MET A 69 5.83 20.98 1.53
CA MET A 69 6.63 19.85 2.03
C MET A 69 5.74 18.64 2.30
N GLU A 70 4.52 18.85 2.77
CA GLU A 70 3.54 17.77 2.95
C GLU A 70 3.26 16.95 1.69
N MET A 71 3.33 17.57 0.51
CA MET A 71 3.17 16.86 -0.77
C MET A 71 4.45 16.13 -1.18
N ILE A 72 5.62 16.67 -0.85
CA ILE A 72 6.91 16.02 -1.12
C ILE A 72 7.05 14.78 -0.24
N VAL A 73 6.76 14.89 1.07
CA VAL A 73 6.83 13.74 1.99
C VAL A 73 5.74 12.71 1.66
N ALA A 74 4.57 13.13 1.18
CA ALA A 74 3.57 12.18 0.68
C ALA A 74 4.11 11.35 -0.49
N GLY A 75 4.86 11.97 -1.42
CA GLY A 75 5.53 11.22 -2.49
C GLY A 75 6.60 10.27 -1.97
N LEU A 76 7.32 10.67 -0.92
CA LEU A 76 8.29 9.80 -0.25
C LEU A 76 7.61 8.57 0.35
N GLY A 77 6.56 8.76 1.16
CA GLY A 77 5.80 7.65 1.75
C GLY A 77 5.23 6.69 0.71
N ASP A 78 4.77 7.23 -0.42
CA ASP A 78 4.31 6.42 -1.54
C ASP A 78 5.44 5.56 -2.14
N ILE A 79 6.64 6.13 -2.33
CA ILE A 79 7.82 5.38 -2.82
C ILE A 79 8.29 4.34 -1.80
N LEU A 80 8.35 4.67 -0.52
CA LEU A 80 8.77 3.74 0.53
C LEU A 80 7.82 2.53 0.63
N GLY A 81 6.53 2.72 0.39
CA GLY A 81 5.55 1.63 0.30
C GLY A 81 5.92 0.54 -0.71
N LYS A 82 6.81 0.84 -1.68
CA LYS A 82 7.24 -0.14 -2.68
C LYS A 82 8.10 -1.26 -2.09
N TYR A 83 8.73 -1.07 -0.93
CA TYR A 83 9.39 -2.18 -0.22
C TYR A 83 8.42 -3.32 0.09
N THR A 84 7.23 -2.99 0.58
CA THR A 84 6.24 -3.98 0.99
C THR A 84 5.43 -4.53 -0.18
N CYS A 85 5.02 -3.70 -1.14
CA CYS A 85 4.28 -4.20 -2.29
C CYS A 85 5.11 -5.11 -3.21
N LEU A 86 6.41 -4.86 -3.35
CA LEU A 86 7.29 -5.74 -4.13
C LEU A 86 7.48 -7.09 -3.43
N LEU A 87 7.55 -7.12 -2.11
CA LEU A 87 7.56 -8.37 -1.35
C LEU A 87 6.22 -9.10 -1.45
N ASP A 88 5.09 -8.42 -1.28
CA ASP A 88 3.77 -9.00 -1.51
C ASP A 88 3.64 -9.63 -2.92
N TRP A 89 4.23 -8.98 -3.94
CA TRP A 89 4.21 -9.49 -5.31
C TRP A 89 5.04 -10.77 -5.47
N LYS A 90 6.23 -10.83 -4.84
CA LYS A 90 7.06 -12.04 -4.79
C LYS A 90 6.35 -13.18 -4.05
N MET A 91 5.72 -12.86 -2.92
CA MET A 91 4.93 -13.82 -2.13
C MET A 91 3.75 -14.36 -2.94
N ALA A 92 3.04 -13.49 -3.65
CA ALA A 92 1.94 -13.90 -4.53
C ALA A 92 2.42 -14.80 -5.69
N HIS A 93 3.59 -14.54 -6.25
CA HIS A 93 4.20 -15.41 -7.24
C HIS A 93 4.54 -16.79 -6.68
N LEU A 94 5.20 -16.83 -5.53
CA LEU A 94 5.62 -18.07 -4.88
C LEU A 94 4.40 -18.93 -4.47
N ILE A 95 3.37 -18.32 -3.86
CA ILE A 95 2.28 -19.05 -3.21
C ILE A 95 1.09 -19.27 -4.15
N GLU A 96 0.78 -18.31 -5.01
CA GLU A 96 -0.39 -18.35 -5.91
C GLU A 96 -0.02 -18.57 -7.39
N GLY A 97 1.28 -18.56 -7.73
CA GLY A 97 1.73 -18.65 -9.13
C GLY A 97 1.41 -17.39 -9.94
N GLU A 98 1.16 -16.25 -9.28
CA GLU A 98 0.86 -15.00 -9.97
C GLU A 98 2.03 -14.55 -10.86
N TYR A 99 1.73 -13.88 -11.98
CA TYR A 99 2.76 -13.33 -12.85
C TYR A 99 3.70 -12.39 -12.07
N TYR A 100 5.00 -12.57 -12.26
CA TYR A 100 6.06 -11.77 -11.66
C TYR A 100 7.14 -11.47 -12.70
N CYS A 101 7.66 -10.25 -12.69
CA CYS A 101 8.76 -9.84 -13.55
C CYS A 101 9.91 -9.27 -12.72
N LYS A 102 11.00 -10.01 -12.65
CA LYS A 102 12.19 -9.62 -11.89
C LYS A 102 12.77 -8.29 -12.36
N GLN A 103 12.82 -8.04 -13.67
CA GLN A 103 13.37 -6.81 -14.23
C GLN A 103 12.58 -5.56 -13.79
N ILE A 104 11.25 -5.68 -13.76
CA ILE A 104 10.39 -4.59 -13.29
C ILE A 104 10.54 -4.40 -11.78
N ASN A 105 10.62 -5.48 -11.02
CA ASN A 105 10.89 -5.41 -9.59
C ASN A 105 12.22 -4.70 -9.30
N ASP A 106 13.29 -5.10 -9.97
CA ASP A 106 14.63 -4.54 -9.76
C ASP A 106 14.68 -3.06 -10.17
N MET A 107 13.99 -2.68 -11.23
CA MET A 107 13.86 -1.29 -11.67
C MET A 107 13.20 -0.41 -10.61
N VAL A 108 12.06 -0.85 -10.04
CA VAL A 108 11.38 -0.11 -8.97
C VAL A 108 12.23 -0.08 -7.70
N ARG A 109 12.84 -1.20 -7.32
CA ARG A 109 13.73 -1.28 -6.15
C ARG A 109 14.94 -0.35 -6.26
N GLY A 110 15.56 -0.29 -7.42
CA GLY A 110 16.68 0.63 -7.67
C GLY A 110 16.27 2.10 -7.52
N SER A 111 15.05 2.45 -7.92
CA SER A 111 14.55 3.82 -7.75
C SER A 111 14.29 4.19 -6.28
N ILE A 112 13.80 3.23 -5.46
CA ILE A 112 13.64 3.44 -4.01
C ILE A 112 15.00 3.71 -3.37
N GLN A 113 16.02 2.92 -3.71
CA GLN A 113 17.36 3.05 -3.13
C GLN A 113 17.93 4.44 -3.35
N ILE A 114 17.84 4.99 -4.57
CA ILE A 114 18.30 6.35 -4.89
C ILE A 114 17.58 7.40 -4.01
N VAL A 115 16.27 7.27 -3.83
CA VAL A 115 15.47 8.19 -3.01
C VAL A 115 15.88 8.13 -1.53
N VAL A 116 16.11 6.92 -1.00
CA VAL A 116 16.53 6.71 0.38
C VAL A 116 17.93 7.28 0.63
N GLU A 117 18.88 7.05 -0.26
CA GLU A 117 20.25 7.59 -0.18
C GLU A 117 20.28 9.13 -0.22
N GLU A 118 19.32 9.75 -0.89
CA GLU A 118 19.23 11.22 -1.00
C GLU A 118 18.20 11.85 -0.05
N SER A 119 17.64 11.09 0.90
CA SER A 119 16.56 11.54 1.78
C SER A 119 16.87 12.84 2.54
N SER A 120 18.10 13.01 3.07
CA SER A 120 18.51 14.24 3.73
C SER A 120 18.45 15.47 2.82
N LYS A 121 18.81 15.32 1.54
CA LYS A 121 18.74 16.39 0.54
C LYS A 121 17.30 16.72 0.14
N ILE A 122 16.39 15.74 0.22
CA ILE A 122 14.95 15.99 0.03
C ILE A 122 14.43 16.96 1.09
N LYS A 123 14.86 16.82 2.35
CA LYS A 123 14.55 17.75 3.43
C LYS A 123 15.00 19.18 3.11
N GLU A 124 16.15 19.31 2.51
CA GLU A 124 16.74 20.59 2.09
C GLU A 124 16.13 21.15 0.79
N ARG A 125 15.18 20.40 0.19
CA ARG A 125 14.55 20.72 -1.09
C ARG A 125 15.56 20.85 -2.24
N ASP A 126 16.66 20.05 -2.20
CA ASP A 126 17.62 20.03 -3.29
C ASP A 126 16.92 19.63 -4.60
N PRO A 127 17.02 20.43 -5.66
CA PRO A 127 16.28 20.17 -6.90
C PRO A 127 16.64 18.84 -7.55
N LYS A 128 17.88 18.34 -7.36
CA LYS A 128 18.29 17.05 -7.91
C LYS A 128 17.66 15.89 -7.14
N ALA A 129 17.65 15.96 -5.81
CA ALA A 129 17.00 14.94 -4.98
C ALA A 129 15.47 14.91 -5.21
N ILE A 130 14.84 16.08 -5.34
CA ILE A 130 13.41 16.20 -5.68
C ILE A 130 13.13 15.64 -7.09
N LYS A 131 14.04 15.86 -8.05
CA LYS A 131 13.95 15.24 -9.37
C LYS A 131 13.97 13.72 -9.28
N HIS A 132 14.89 13.13 -8.51
CA HIS A 132 14.97 11.68 -8.36
C HIS A 132 13.71 11.10 -7.68
N LEU A 133 13.14 11.78 -6.69
CA LEU A 133 11.86 11.40 -6.12
C LEU A 133 10.74 11.40 -7.18
N ALA A 134 10.65 12.46 -7.98
CA ALA A 134 9.65 12.56 -9.05
C ALA A 134 9.87 11.47 -10.13
N GLU A 135 11.10 11.21 -10.51
CA GLU A 135 11.46 10.15 -11.47
C GLU A 135 11.10 8.77 -10.93
N ALA A 136 11.33 8.49 -9.63
CA ALA A 136 10.94 7.23 -8.99
C ALA A 136 9.42 7.02 -9.03
N LEU A 137 8.63 8.07 -8.74
CA LEU A 137 7.17 8.03 -8.81
C LEU A 137 6.68 7.78 -10.24
N VAL A 138 7.24 8.46 -11.23
CA VAL A 138 6.90 8.25 -12.65
C VAL A 138 7.29 6.85 -13.10
N LEU A 139 8.49 6.38 -12.72
CA LEU A 139 8.99 5.05 -13.06
C LEU A 139 8.10 3.94 -12.50
N THR A 140 7.57 4.11 -11.29
CA THR A 140 6.59 3.21 -10.71
C THR A 140 5.30 3.16 -11.55
N GLY A 141 4.83 4.31 -12.05
CA GLY A 141 3.72 4.38 -12.99
C GLY A 141 4.00 3.63 -14.31
N VAL A 142 5.20 3.76 -14.84
CA VAL A 142 5.66 3.00 -16.03
C VAL A 142 5.67 1.50 -15.74
N ALA A 143 6.17 1.10 -14.57
CA ALA A 143 6.16 -0.30 -14.12
C ALA A 143 4.74 -0.89 -14.09
N MET A 144 3.76 -0.13 -13.56
CA MET A 144 2.35 -0.52 -13.59
C MET A 144 1.82 -0.70 -15.02
N SER A 145 2.20 0.18 -15.94
CA SER A 145 1.78 0.12 -17.33
C SER A 145 2.34 -1.11 -18.04
N PHE A 146 3.59 -1.49 -17.78
CA PHE A 146 4.20 -2.70 -18.35
C PHE A 146 3.56 -3.99 -17.83
N VAL A 147 3.17 -4.04 -16.56
CA VAL A 147 2.51 -5.22 -15.96
C VAL A 147 1.01 -5.25 -16.30
N GLY A 148 0.42 -4.13 -16.66
CA GLY A 148 -1.02 -4.00 -16.91
C GLY A 148 -1.87 -3.94 -15.65
N ASN A 149 -1.23 -3.86 -14.47
CA ASN A 149 -1.89 -3.73 -13.17
C ASN A 149 -0.97 -3.04 -12.16
N SER A 150 -1.49 -2.74 -10.96
CA SER A 150 -0.73 -1.99 -9.96
C SER A 150 0.11 -2.86 -9.00
N ARG A 151 0.46 -4.11 -9.34
CA ARG A 151 1.32 -4.97 -8.50
C ARG A 151 2.68 -4.35 -8.17
N PRO A 152 3.39 -3.71 -9.12
CA PRO A 152 4.69 -3.10 -8.83
C PRO A 152 4.63 -1.89 -7.88
N ALA A 153 3.43 -1.41 -7.60
CA ALA A 153 3.20 -0.15 -6.89
C ALA A 153 2.33 -0.26 -5.64
N SER A 154 1.52 -1.31 -5.51
CA SER A 154 0.46 -1.38 -4.52
C SER A 154 0.32 -2.79 -3.95
N GLY A 155 0.53 -2.93 -2.66
CA GLY A 155 0.38 -4.14 -1.86
C GLY A 155 -0.49 -3.91 -0.62
N SER A 156 -0.17 -4.59 0.45
CA SER A 156 -0.88 -4.52 1.74
C SER A 156 -0.88 -3.12 2.36
N GLU A 157 0.20 -2.35 2.22
CA GLU A 157 0.28 -0.96 2.69
C GLU A 157 -0.78 -0.06 2.03
N HIS A 158 -1.02 -0.27 0.75
CA HIS A 158 -2.10 0.42 0.04
C HIS A 158 -3.48 -0.08 0.45
N HIS A 159 -3.63 -1.37 0.75
CA HIS A 159 -4.89 -1.89 1.27
C HIS A 159 -5.26 -1.21 2.59
N LEU A 160 -4.31 -1.08 3.53
CA LEU A 160 -4.50 -0.34 4.78
C LEU A 160 -4.86 1.13 4.50
N SER A 161 -4.09 1.81 3.63
CA SER A 161 -4.32 3.20 3.23
C SER A 161 -5.73 3.40 2.65
N HIS A 162 -6.18 2.52 1.75
CA HIS A 162 -7.50 2.60 1.14
C HIS A 162 -8.63 2.32 2.13
N TYR A 163 -8.43 1.37 3.05
CA TYR A 163 -9.40 1.11 4.11
C TYR A 163 -9.60 2.36 4.99
N TRP A 164 -8.52 3.00 5.46
CA TRP A 164 -8.61 4.24 6.23
C TRP A 164 -9.25 5.38 5.42
N GLU A 165 -8.93 5.50 4.15
CA GLU A 165 -9.53 6.51 3.26
C GLU A 165 -11.05 6.33 3.15
N MET A 166 -11.53 5.08 2.96
CA MET A 166 -12.95 4.76 2.92
C MET A 166 -13.63 5.10 4.25
N GLN A 167 -13.02 4.75 5.39
CA GLN A 167 -13.58 5.05 6.71
C GLN A 167 -13.66 6.58 6.95
N PHE A 168 -12.60 7.32 6.63
CA PHE A 168 -12.61 8.78 6.77
C PHE A 168 -13.71 9.42 5.92
N GLN A 169 -13.92 8.92 4.73
CA GLN A 169 -14.96 9.42 3.85
C GLN A 169 -16.36 9.11 4.40
N MET A 170 -16.61 7.89 4.89
CA MET A 170 -17.90 7.50 5.50
C MET A 170 -18.19 8.30 6.78
N GLU A 171 -17.18 8.77 7.47
CA GLU A 171 -17.28 9.59 8.69
C GLU A 171 -17.25 11.10 8.42
N GLY A 172 -17.12 11.52 7.15
CA GLY A 172 -17.01 12.94 6.78
C GLY A 172 -15.75 13.62 7.30
N LYS A 173 -14.70 12.86 7.60
CA LYS A 173 -13.41 13.37 8.06
C LYS A 173 -12.63 14.02 6.91
N LYS A 174 -11.76 14.98 7.26
CA LYS A 174 -10.85 15.60 6.30
C LYS A 174 -9.95 14.53 5.65
N PRO A 175 -9.80 14.54 4.32
CA PRO A 175 -8.91 13.60 3.64
C PRO A 175 -7.44 13.86 4.00
N VAL A 176 -6.68 12.79 4.15
CA VAL A 176 -5.22 12.79 4.33
C VAL A 176 -4.57 12.46 2.99
N LEU A 177 -3.42 13.05 2.69
CA LEU A 177 -2.67 12.76 1.46
C LEU A 177 -2.39 11.26 1.33
N HIS A 178 -2.50 10.76 0.12
CA HIS A 178 -2.41 9.32 -0.17
C HIS A 178 -1.12 8.70 0.34
N GLY A 179 0.02 9.25 -0.06
CA GLY A 179 1.32 8.71 0.28
C GLY A 179 1.63 8.73 1.78
N VAL A 180 1.11 9.71 2.54
CA VAL A 180 1.23 9.71 4.01
C VAL A 180 0.57 8.47 4.63
N LYS A 181 -0.64 8.12 4.17
CA LYS A 181 -1.32 6.89 4.62
C LYS A 181 -0.58 5.63 4.17
N VAL A 182 0.00 5.65 2.96
CA VAL A 182 0.80 4.55 2.44
C VAL A 182 2.08 4.37 3.24
N GLY A 183 2.79 5.45 3.59
CA GLY A 183 4.00 5.41 4.43
C GLY A 183 3.74 4.79 5.81
N ILE A 184 2.68 5.23 6.50
CA ILE A 184 2.27 4.62 7.78
C ILE A 184 1.86 3.15 7.59
N GLY A 185 1.10 2.85 6.54
CA GLY A 185 0.71 1.49 6.20
C GLY A 185 1.91 0.59 5.94
N MET A 186 2.95 1.11 5.27
CA MET A 186 4.21 0.41 5.04
C MET A 186 4.90 0.05 6.36
N LEU A 187 4.99 0.98 7.32
CA LEU A 187 5.59 0.69 8.63
C LEU A 187 4.85 -0.45 9.35
N ALA A 188 3.51 -0.44 9.33
CA ALA A 188 2.69 -1.52 9.88
C ALA A 188 2.99 -2.86 9.19
N VAL A 189 3.09 -2.86 7.87
CA VAL A 189 3.34 -4.07 7.06
C VAL A 189 4.77 -4.59 7.26
N VAL A 190 5.78 -3.73 7.31
CA VAL A 190 7.16 -4.12 7.63
C VAL A 190 7.20 -4.80 9.00
N LYS A 191 6.53 -4.23 10.02
CA LYS A 191 6.45 -4.83 11.35
C LYS A 191 5.78 -6.21 11.32
N MET A 192 4.69 -6.37 10.56
CA MET A 192 4.01 -7.66 10.40
C MET A 192 4.93 -8.70 9.74
N TYR A 193 5.62 -8.34 8.67
CA TYR A 193 6.53 -9.24 7.98
C TYR A 193 7.72 -9.65 8.83
N GLN A 194 8.38 -8.68 9.51
CA GLN A 194 9.51 -8.98 10.40
C GLN A 194 9.11 -9.98 11.50
N LYS A 195 7.93 -9.75 12.10
CA LYS A 195 7.41 -10.68 13.09
C LYS A 195 7.08 -12.04 12.49
N LEU A 196 6.48 -12.09 11.29
CA LEU A 196 6.16 -13.33 10.60
C LEU A 196 7.41 -14.16 10.28
N ALA A 197 8.52 -13.51 9.94
CA ALA A 197 9.80 -14.19 9.68
C ALA A 197 10.39 -14.88 10.93
N GLU A 198 9.99 -14.47 12.13
CA GLU A 198 10.41 -15.06 13.40
C GLU A 198 9.45 -16.13 13.93
N GLU A 199 8.25 -16.27 13.32
CA GLU A 199 7.24 -17.23 13.76
C GLU A 199 7.64 -18.67 13.46
N ASN A 200 7.40 -19.54 14.43
CA ASN A 200 7.42 -20.99 14.23
C ASN A 200 5.99 -21.45 13.97
N ILE A 201 5.64 -21.70 12.72
CA ILE A 201 4.28 -22.00 12.30
C ILE A 201 3.96 -23.49 12.48
N ASP A 202 2.90 -23.77 13.24
CA ASP A 202 2.24 -25.08 13.25
C ASP A 202 1.18 -25.13 12.14
N PHE A 203 1.56 -25.68 10.97
CA PHE A 203 0.66 -25.78 9.83
C PHE A 203 -0.52 -26.75 10.06
N THR A 204 -0.39 -27.71 10.99
CA THR A 204 -1.52 -28.56 11.39
C THR A 204 -2.56 -27.73 12.15
N GLN A 205 -2.11 -26.91 13.08
CA GLN A 205 -3.00 -25.98 13.79
C GLN A 205 -3.61 -24.96 12.82
N ALA A 206 -2.83 -24.43 11.89
CA ALA A 206 -3.33 -23.49 10.87
C ALA A 206 -4.47 -24.10 10.04
N ARG A 207 -4.34 -25.35 9.58
CA ARG A 207 -5.41 -26.03 8.82
C ARG A 207 -6.68 -26.25 9.64
N ASN A 208 -6.54 -26.48 10.94
CA ASN A 208 -7.66 -26.73 11.87
C ASN A 208 -8.26 -25.43 12.44
N ALA A 209 -7.67 -24.26 12.15
CA ALA A 209 -8.22 -23.00 12.61
C ALA A 209 -9.58 -22.74 11.98
N GLU A 210 -10.60 -22.61 12.81
CA GLU A 210 -11.97 -22.31 12.37
C GLU A 210 -12.02 -20.92 11.76
N THR A 211 -12.64 -20.83 10.59
CA THR A 211 -13.00 -19.57 9.96
C THR A 211 -14.51 -19.41 10.09
N ASP A 212 -14.95 -18.54 10.95
CA ASP A 212 -16.36 -18.21 11.14
C ASP A 212 -16.81 -17.24 10.02
N ALA A 213 -17.36 -17.82 8.96
CA ALA A 213 -17.80 -17.07 7.78
C ALA A 213 -18.93 -16.09 8.10
N GLU A 214 -19.84 -16.42 9.02
CA GLU A 214 -20.93 -15.53 9.40
C GLU A 214 -20.40 -14.33 10.21
N LYS A 215 -19.50 -14.57 11.15
CA LYS A 215 -18.86 -13.51 11.91
C LYS A 215 -18.01 -12.58 11.05
N TRP A 216 -17.31 -13.15 10.07
CA TRP A 216 -16.59 -12.37 9.06
C TRP A 216 -17.57 -11.49 8.27
N LYS A 217 -18.67 -12.04 7.77
CA LYS A 217 -19.69 -11.32 7.02
C LYS A 217 -20.32 -10.19 7.84
N GLU A 218 -20.67 -10.46 9.09
CA GLU A 218 -21.17 -9.43 10.02
C GLU A 218 -20.16 -8.29 10.19
N LYS A 219 -18.87 -8.60 10.35
CA LYS A 219 -17.80 -7.63 10.46
C LYS A 219 -17.65 -6.79 9.18
N VAL A 220 -17.72 -7.42 8.00
CA VAL A 220 -17.72 -6.73 6.69
C VAL A 220 -18.91 -5.77 6.60
N VAL A 221 -20.13 -6.23 6.88
CA VAL A 221 -21.33 -5.38 6.81
C VAL A 221 -21.23 -4.19 7.76
N ARG A 222 -20.80 -4.42 8.99
CA ARG A 222 -20.64 -3.36 9.99
C ARG A 222 -19.63 -2.30 9.58
N CYS A 223 -18.46 -2.72 9.06
CA CYS A 223 -17.35 -1.82 8.81
C CYS A 223 -17.39 -1.17 7.43
N PHE A 224 -17.85 -1.87 6.39
CA PHE A 224 -17.93 -1.32 5.03
C PHE A 224 -19.27 -0.64 4.71
N LYS A 225 -20.31 -0.81 5.57
CA LYS A 225 -21.62 -0.14 5.42
C LYS A 225 -22.17 -0.29 3.99
N ASP A 226 -22.39 0.84 3.29
CA ASP A 226 -22.92 0.87 1.92
C ASP A 226 -22.00 0.20 0.87
N ALA A 227 -20.72 0.05 1.17
CA ALA A 227 -19.76 -0.65 0.30
C ALA A 227 -19.78 -2.18 0.53
N ALA A 228 -20.36 -2.68 1.61
CA ALA A 228 -20.36 -4.10 1.97
C ALA A 228 -20.91 -5.03 0.88
N PRO A 229 -22.02 -4.71 0.17
CA PRO A 229 -22.51 -5.59 -0.89
C PRO A 229 -21.48 -5.84 -2.00
N GLY A 230 -20.72 -4.81 -2.39
CA GLY A 230 -19.67 -4.95 -3.39
C GLY A 230 -18.48 -5.79 -2.90
N ILE A 231 -18.12 -5.65 -1.62
CA ILE A 231 -17.06 -6.46 -0.99
C ILE A 231 -17.47 -7.94 -0.91
N LEU A 232 -18.70 -8.23 -0.50
CA LEU A 232 -19.21 -9.60 -0.43
C LEU A 232 -19.31 -10.25 -1.80
N ALA A 233 -19.77 -9.50 -2.83
CA ALA A 233 -19.81 -9.99 -4.19
C ALA A 233 -18.42 -10.30 -4.76
N LEU A 234 -17.42 -9.45 -4.47
CA LEU A 234 -16.03 -9.68 -4.86
C LEU A 234 -15.48 -10.96 -4.24
N GLU A 235 -15.75 -11.21 -2.95
CA GLU A 235 -15.32 -12.45 -2.28
C GLU A 235 -16.02 -13.68 -2.85
N GLU A 236 -17.32 -13.60 -3.14
CA GLU A 236 -18.05 -14.70 -3.76
C GLU A 236 -17.50 -15.06 -5.14
N GLU A 237 -17.14 -14.04 -5.94
CA GLU A 237 -16.56 -14.20 -7.27
C GLU A 237 -15.16 -14.82 -7.21
N CYS A 238 -14.26 -14.29 -6.38
CA CYS A 238 -12.87 -14.73 -6.34
C CYS A 238 -12.63 -15.93 -5.40
N GLY A 239 -13.46 -16.09 -4.37
CA GLY A 239 -13.42 -17.23 -3.45
C GLY A 239 -12.09 -17.37 -2.69
N LYS A 240 -11.37 -16.26 -2.45
CA LYS A 240 -10.04 -16.31 -1.79
C LYS A 240 -10.09 -16.86 -0.37
N ASN A 241 -11.23 -16.72 0.32
CA ASN A 241 -11.45 -17.21 1.70
C ASN A 241 -12.01 -18.66 1.72
N LYS A 242 -12.26 -19.30 0.56
CA LYS A 242 -12.72 -20.70 0.52
C LYS A 242 -11.67 -21.63 1.07
N ILE A 243 -12.13 -22.64 1.80
CA ILE A 243 -11.26 -23.59 2.51
C ILE A 243 -10.30 -24.33 1.56
N GLU A 244 -10.76 -24.67 0.35
CA GLU A 244 -9.94 -25.37 -0.66
C GLU A 244 -8.76 -24.47 -1.10
N ASN A 245 -9.02 -23.19 -1.36
CA ASN A 245 -7.99 -22.22 -1.75
C ASN A 245 -7.02 -21.95 -0.60
N ARG A 246 -7.53 -21.83 0.63
CA ARG A 246 -6.71 -21.71 1.82
C ARG A 246 -5.78 -22.91 2.01
N ASN A 247 -6.30 -24.14 1.95
CA ASN A 247 -5.51 -25.34 2.14
C ASN A 247 -4.42 -25.47 1.09
N ARG A 248 -4.73 -25.21 -0.18
CA ARG A 248 -3.74 -25.18 -1.27
C ARG A 248 -2.60 -24.21 -0.97
N ARG A 249 -2.89 -23.01 -0.49
CA ARG A 249 -1.87 -22.01 -0.11
C ARG A 249 -1.08 -22.44 1.12
N LEU A 250 -1.72 -23.06 2.12
CA LEU A 250 -1.03 -23.60 3.29
C LEU A 250 -0.05 -24.72 2.90
N ASP A 251 -0.41 -25.58 1.95
CA ASP A 251 0.49 -26.63 1.45
C ASP A 251 1.75 -26.03 0.79
N VAL A 252 1.60 -24.98 -0.01
CA VAL A 252 2.73 -24.27 -0.62
C VAL A 252 3.57 -23.56 0.42
N MET A 253 2.93 -22.86 1.38
CA MET A 253 3.63 -22.14 2.45
C MET A 253 4.43 -23.13 3.33
N GLU A 254 3.86 -24.30 3.70
CA GLU A 254 4.56 -25.31 4.48
C GLU A 254 5.79 -25.84 3.75
N ALA A 255 5.65 -26.14 2.45
CA ALA A 255 6.76 -26.64 1.63
C ALA A 255 7.90 -25.62 1.45
N HIS A 256 7.60 -24.33 1.49
CA HIS A 256 8.54 -23.24 1.21
C HIS A 256 8.78 -22.31 2.40
N TRP A 257 8.42 -22.70 3.64
CA TRP A 257 8.42 -21.77 4.78
C TRP A 257 9.79 -21.15 5.03
N GLY A 258 10.87 -21.92 5.00
CA GLY A 258 12.23 -21.39 5.16
C GLY A 258 12.67 -20.43 4.05
N GLU A 259 12.21 -20.66 2.80
CA GLU A 259 12.42 -19.74 1.69
C GLU A 259 11.65 -18.43 1.90
N ILE A 260 10.41 -18.50 2.37
CA ILE A 260 9.58 -17.35 2.70
C ILE A 260 10.25 -16.50 3.80
N GLN A 261 10.71 -17.12 4.88
CA GLN A 261 11.41 -16.41 5.96
C GLN A 261 12.68 -15.70 5.45
N THR A 262 13.47 -16.38 4.64
CA THR A 262 14.69 -15.84 4.02
C THR A 262 14.35 -14.66 3.10
N LEU A 263 13.32 -14.80 2.28
CA LEU A 263 12.85 -13.75 1.38
C LEU A 263 12.45 -12.48 2.16
N ILE A 264 11.69 -12.62 3.23
CA ILE A 264 11.29 -11.49 4.08
C ILE A 264 12.51 -10.78 4.65
N GLN A 265 13.47 -11.52 5.20
CA GLN A 265 14.68 -10.95 5.80
C GLN A 265 15.57 -10.21 4.81
N GLN A 266 15.63 -10.67 3.56
CA GLN A 266 16.47 -10.07 2.52
C GLN A 266 15.84 -8.84 1.85
N GLU A 267 14.51 -8.80 1.78
CA GLU A 267 13.80 -7.81 0.98
C GLU A 267 13.42 -6.55 1.76
N LEU A 268 13.32 -6.63 3.07
CA LEU A 268 12.88 -5.49 3.88
C LEU A 268 14.05 -4.79 4.57
N PRO A 269 14.04 -3.45 4.57
CA PRO A 269 14.97 -2.67 5.36
C PRO A 269 14.65 -2.76 6.85
N ASN A 270 15.59 -2.27 7.67
CA ASN A 270 15.37 -2.13 9.11
C ASN A 270 14.26 -1.10 9.39
N LEU A 271 13.27 -1.49 10.21
CA LEU A 271 12.09 -0.67 10.51
C LEU A 271 12.46 0.64 11.23
N ASP A 272 13.34 0.58 12.23
CA ASP A 272 13.73 1.76 13.01
C ASP A 272 14.45 2.79 12.13
N SER A 273 15.23 2.32 11.16
CA SER A 273 15.91 3.20 10.18
C SER A 273 14.91 3.89 9.24
N LEU A 274 13.87 3.18 8.80
CA LEU A 274 12.80 3.78 7.99
C LEU A 274 12.03 4.84 8.77
N GLU A 275 11.65 4.53 9.99
CA GLU A 275 10.93 5.46 10.87
C GLU A 275 11.75 6.71 11.15
N ALA A 276 13.01 6.55 11.57
CA ALA A 276 13.92 7.67 11.84
C ALA A 276 14.08 8.58 10.59
N MET A 277 14.18 7.99 9.41
CA MET A 277 14.25 8.73 8.15
C MET A 277 12.95 9.52 7.90
N MET A 278 11.79 8.90 8.00
CA MET A 278 10.48 9.54 7.81
C MET A 278 10.28 10.69 8.81
N GLU A 279 10.56 10.46 10.09
CA GLU A 279 10.48 11.48 11.15
C GLU A 279 11.43 12.65 10.87
N SER A 280 12.65 12.38 10.41
CA SER A 280 13.62 13.42 10.07
C SER A 280 13.12 14.37 8.98
N LEU A 281 12.24 13.90 8.11
CA LEU A 281 11.62 14.63 7.01
C LEU A 281 10.27 15.28 7.40
N GLY A 282 9.80 15.03 8.62
CA GLY A 282 8.49 15.49 9.10
C GLY A 282 7.31 14.69 8.55
N GLU A 283 7.56 13.48 8.05
CA GLU A 283 6.50 12.57 7.63
C GLU A 283 5.90 11.86 8.85
N PRO A 284 4.55 11.77 8.96
CA PRO A 284 3.92 11.02 10.02
C PRO A 284 4.30 9.54 10.00
N THR A 285 4.67 9.01 11.18
CA THR A 285 5.04 7.59 11.38
C THR A 285 4.04 6.83 12.23
N ASN A 286 3.07 7.53 12.83
CA ASN A 286 2.07 6.94 13.71
C ASN A 286 0.64 7.23 13.18
N PRO A 287 -0.24 6.21 13.10
CA PRO A 287 -1.64 6.38 12.67
C PRO A 287 -2.39 7.47 13.43
N ALA A 288 -2.10 7.67 14.73
CA ALA A 288 -2.74 8.70 15.55
C ALA A 288 -2.49 10.12 15.03
N GLN A 289 -1.33 10.39 14.39
CA GLN A 289 -0.98 11.70 13.84
C GLN A 289 -1.89 12.10 12.66
N ILE A 290 -2.52 11.13 12.03
CA ILE A 290 -3.46 11.34 10.93
C ILE A 290 -4.92 11.06 11.31
N GLY A 291 -5.21 10.90 12.62
CA GLY A 291 -6.57 10.70 13.14
C GLY A 291 -7.11 9.27 12.99
N VAL A 292 -6.22 8.29 12.78
CA VAL A 292 -6.55 6.85 12.81
C VAL A 292 -6.44 6.36 14.26
N SER A 293 -7.56 5.84 14.81
CA SER A 293 -7.60 5.29 16.16
C SER A 293 -7.00 3.87 16.20
N PRO A 294 -6.60 3.36 17.40
CA PRO A 294 -6.15 1.98 17.56
C PRO A 294 -7.16 0.95 17.04
N GLN A 295 -8.44 1.15 17.32
CA GLN A 295 -9.49 0.28 16.79
C GLN A 295 -9.54 0.29 15.25
N LEU A 296 -9.32 1.46 14.63
CA LEU A 296 -9.30 1.57 13.18
C LEU A 296 -8.04 0.93 12.57
N VAL A 297 -6.93 0.86 13.33
CA VAL A 297 -5.75 0.05 12.94
C VAL A 297 -6.08 -1.43 12.96
N GLU A 298 -6.70 -1.94 14.05
CA GLU A 298 -7.11 -3.34 14.15
C GLU A 298 -8.08 -3.73 13.02
N ASP A 299 -9.10 -2.92 12.81
CA ASP A 299 -10.10 -3.18 11.76
C ASP A 299 -9.46 -3.16 10.36
N ALA A 300 -8.48 -2.26 10.12
CA ALA A 300 -7.76 -2.21 8.86
C ALA A 300 -6.93 -3.48 8.62
N VAL A 301 -6.16 -3.96 9.61
CA VAL A 301 -5.36 -5.19 9.46
C VAL A 301 -6.25 -6.39 9.13
N VAL A 302 -7.42 -6.50 9.76
CA VAL A 302 -8.34 -7.63 9.53
C VAL A 302 -9.09 -7.53 8.21
N LEU A 303 -9.52 -6.33 7.82
CA LEU A 303 -10.50 -6.13 6.74
C LEU A 303 -9.91 -5.56 5.44
N ALA A 304 -8.74 -4.94 5.48
CA ALA A 304 -8.19 -4.31 4.29
C ALA A 304 -7.88 -5.32 3.16
N LYS A 305 -7.66 -6.60 3.48
CA LYS A 305 -7.53 -7.67 2.49
C LYS A 305 -8.77 -7.83 1.60
N GLU A 306 -9.93 -7.35 2.06
CA GLU A 306 -11.19 -7.45 1.33
C GLU A 306 -11.40 -6.29 0.33
N VAL A 307 -10.61 -5.23 0.43
CA VAL A 307 -10.72 -4.06 -0.47
C VAL A 307 -10.43 -4.42 -1.93
N ARG A 308 -9.60 -5.44 -2.14
CA ARG A 308 -9.21 -5.91 -3.49
C ARG A 308 -8.97 -7.41 -3.52
N ASN A 309 -9.18 -8.01 -4.68
CA ASN A 309 -8.78 -9.40 -4.92
C ASN A 309 -7.26 -9.46 -5.18
N ARG A 310 -6.45 -9.43 -4.11
CA ARG A 310 -5.00 -9.56 -4.16
C ARG A 310 -4.47 -10.37 -3.01
N PHE A 311 -3.53 -11.26 -3.34
CA PHE A 311 -2.78 -11.98 -2.33
C PHE A 311 -1.69 -11.06 -1.75
N THR A 312 -1.66 -10.91 -0.42
CA THR A 312 -0.72 -10.08 0.34
C THR A 312 -0.45 -10.73 1.69
N ILE A 313 0.44 -10.16 2.51
CA ILE A 313 0.66 -10.64 3.88
C ILE A 313 -0.64 -10.74 4.69
N LEU A 314 -1.61 -9.86 4.47
CA LEU A 314 -2.89 -9.93 5.19
C LEU A 314 -3.65 -11.23 4.91
N GLN A 315 -3.55 -11.76 3.69
CA GLN A 315 -4.11 -13.05 3.34
C GLN A 315 -3.26 -14.20 3.91
N VAL A 316 -1.92 -14.08 3.91
CA VAL A 316 -1.03 -15.05 4.56
C VAL A 316 -1.38 -15.20 6.04
N LEU A 317 -1.51 -14.09 6.77
CA LEU A 317 -1.86 -14.08 8.18
C LEU A 317 -3.25 -14.67 8.44
N TRP A 318 -4.22 -14.40 7.54
CA TRP A 318 -5.55 -14.99 7.63
C TRP A 318 -5.49 -16.51 7.40
N ASP A 319 -4.77 -16.98 6.39
CA ASP A 319 -4.61 -18.40 6.09
C ASP A 319 -3.97 -19.17 7.26
N LEU A 320 -3.00 -18.54 7.91
CA LEU A 320 -2.31 -19.09 9.08
C LEU A 320 -3.14 -18.99 10.39
N GLY A 321 -4.30 -18.31 10.39
CA GLY A 321 -5.11 -18.09 11.59
C GLY A 321 -4.50 -17.06 12.55
N LEU A 322 -3.61 -16.19 12.07
CA LEU A 322 -2.84 -15.23 12.86
C LEU A 322 -3.37 -13.78 12.78
N LEU A 323 -4.28 -13.50 11.83
CA LEU A 323 -4.65 -12.14 11.45
C LEU A 323 -5.20 -11.30 12.64
N ASP A 324 -6.12 -11.86 13.44
CA ASP A 324 -6.70 -11.15 14.58
C ASP A 324 -5.66 -10.89 15.70
N ARG A 325 -4.70 -11.79 15.90
CA ARG A 325 -3.60 -11.59 16.84
C ARG A 325 -2.70 -10.43 16.37
N TYR A 326 -2.30 -10.45 15.11
CA TYR A 326 -1.46 -9.41 14.52
C TYR A 326 -2.14 -8.04 14.51
N ALA A 327 -3.44 -7.99 14.28
CA ALA A 327 -4.20 -6.74 14.32
C ALA A 327 -4.07 -6.03 15.68
N LYS A 328 -4.25 -6.77 16.78
CA LYS A 328 -4.08 -6.25 18.15
C LYS A 328 -2.64 -5.83 18.45
N GLU A 329 -1.67 -6.64 18.04
CA GLU A 329 -0.25 -6.38 18.27
C GLU A 329 0.25 -5.15 17.49
N ILE A 330 -0.23 -4.95 16.25
CA ILE A 330 0.12 -3.76 15.45
C ILE A 330 -0.53 -2.50 16.05
N ALA A 331 -1.78 -2.58 16.52
CA ALA A 331 -2.40 -1.46 17.22
C ALA A 331 -1.64 -1.11 18.51
N ALA A 332 -1.29 -2.11 19.33
CA ALA A 332 -0.51 -1.91 20.55
C ALA A 332 0.88 -1.30 20.26
N TYR A 333 1.59 -1.77 19.24
CA TYR A 333 2.87 -1.22 18.80
C TYR A 333 2.81 0.29 18.56
N PHE A 334 1.79 0.78 17.85
CA PHE A 334 1.63 2.21 17.61
C PHE A 334 1.17 2.98 18.85
N GLU A 335 0.42 2.39 19.76
CA GLU A 335 0.05 3.01 21.03
C GLU A 335 1.25 3.19 21.97
N GLU A 336 2.12 2.19 22.10
CA GLU A 336 3.34 2.26 22.89
C GLU A 336 4.28 3.37 22.36
N LYS A 337 4.42 3.48 21.04
CA LYS A 337 5.22 4.56 20.43
C LYS A 337 4.68 5.96 20.68
N LYS A 338 3.37 6.14 20.73
CA LYS A 338 2.74 7.43 21.04
C LYS A 338 3.13 7.92 22.44
N THR A 339 3.32 7.01 23.40
CA THR A 339 3.72 7.37 24.77
C THR A 339 5.19 7.75 24.87
N CYS A 340 6.05 7.23 23.99
CA CYS A 340 7.48 7.53 23.96
C CYS A 340 7.82 8.86 23.26
N HIS A 341 6.95 9.33 22.35
CA HIS A 341 7.11 10.58 21.62
C HIS A 341 5.78 11.36 21.70
N PRO A 342 5.47 12.04 22.85
CA PRO A 342 4.29 12.87 22.91
C PRO A 342 4.39 13.98 21.84
N ALA A 343 3.33 14.14 21.05
CA ALA A 343 3.25 15.15 20.01
C ALA A 343 3.63 16.52 20.57
N ALA A 344 4.62 17.17 19.93
CA ALA A 344 5.05 18.53 20.25
C ALA A 344 4.00 19.55 19.84
#